data_f232ea974f414ea511b3f55210232775
#
_entry.id   f232ea974f414ea511b3f55210232775
#
_cell.length_a   1.000
_cell.length_b   1.000
_cell.length_c   1.000
_cell.angle_alpha   90.00
_cell.angle_beta   90.00
_cell.angle_gamma   90.00
#
_symmetry.space_group_name_H-M   'P 1'
#
loop_
_entity.id
_entity.type
_entity.pdbx_description
1 polymer ?
#
loop_
_entity_poly.entity_id
_entity_poly.type
_entity_poly.pdbx_seq_one_letter_code
_entity_poly.pdbx_strand_id
1 'polypeptide(L)'
;SKENYSLIVNCQLSIINSKDMTLYPKLIMDALAKVRYPGTGKDLVTMGMVEDNIRIDGNKVSFSLLFEKPNDPFIKSVVKAAETAILTYIGEEVEIKGNITVEAKQAARPEPDKLLPEVKNIIAVSSGKGGVGKSTVAANLAVALALQGYKVGLLDADIFGPSQPKMFNVEEARPYMVEVGNRELIEPAANYGVKLLSIGFFVNKEDAVLWRGAMASNALKQLIGDANWGDLDYFLIDLPPGTSDIHLTMVQTLAITGAIVVSTPQEVALADARKGISMFMGEKINVPVLGLVENMSWFTPAELPENKYYLFGKEGGKRLAEELNIPLLGQIPIVQSICEGG
;
A
#
# COMPACT_ATOMS: atom_id res chain seq x y z
N SER A 1 32.78 -42.15 -40.35
CA SER A 1 33.60 -41.43 -41.29
C SER A 1 33.64 -39.96 -40.88
N LYS A 2 34.85 -39.43 -40.81
CA LYS A 2 35.20 -38.13 -40.20
C LYS A 2 34.93 -36.90 -41.10
N GLU A 3 34.08 -37.00 -42.08
CA GLU A 3 33.88 -35.91 -43.05
C GLU A 3 32.58 -35.12 -42.88
N ASN A 4 31.65 -35.54 -41.99
CA ASN A 4 30.38 -34.84 -41.80
C ASN A 4 30.36 -33.87 -40.61
N TYR A 5 31.42 -33.76 -39.83
CA TYR A 5 31.49 -32.81 -38.71
C TYR A 5 32.11 -31.47 -39.09
N SER A 6 32.78 -31.38 -40.21
CA SER A 6 33.43 -30.14 -40.69
C SER A 6 32.47 -29.17 -41.39
N LEU A 7 31.32 -29.67 -41.89
CA LEU A 7 30.36 -28.78 -42.59
C LEU A 7 29.34 -28.11 -41.69
N ILE A 8 29.14 -28.61 -40.46
CA ILE A 8 28.18 -27.99 -39.51
C ILE A 8 28.82 -26.88 -38.70
N VAL A 9 30.12 -26.89 -38.50
CA VAL A 9 30.84 -25.84 -37.76
C VAL A 9 31.13 -24.62 -38.64
N ASN A 10 31.22 -24.76 -39.96
CA ASN A 10 31.46 -23.64 -40.88
C ASN A 10 30.18 -22.94 -41.37
N CYS A 11 28.99 -23.44 -41.05
CA CYS A 11 27.73 -22.79 -41.43
C CYS A 11 27.14 -21.87 -40.38
N GLN A 12 27.78 -21.75 -39.21
CA GLN A 12 27.35 -20.82 -38.14
C GLN A 12 28.23 -19.55 -37.99
N LEU A 13 29.21 -19.38 -38.87
CA LEU A 13 30.13 -18.23 -38.79
C LEU A 13 30.09 -17.26 -39.98
N SER A 14 29.10 -17.38 -40.87
CA SER A 14 29.02 -16.50 -42.03
C SER A 14 27.64 -16.01 -42.44
N ILE A 15 26.78 -15.70 -41.50
CA ILE A 15 25.61 -14.82 -41.74
C ILE A 15 25.42 -13.90 -40.52
N ILE A 16 26.30 -12.98 -40.28
CA ILE A 16 25.97 -11.70 -39.67
C ILE A 16 26.31 -10.64 -40.71
N ASN A 17 25.40 -10.55 -41.69
CA ASN A 17 25.37 -9.38 -42.57
C ASN A 17 24.73 -8.26 -41.79
N SER A 18 25.48 -7.19 -41.55
CA SER A 18 25.23 -5.97 -40.86
C SER A 18 24.12 -5.12 -41.51
N LYS A 19 22.85 -5.54 -41.49
CA LYS A 19 21.78 -4.67 -41.97
C LYS A 19 20.43 -4.73 -41.24
N ASP A 20 20.20 -5.71 -40.35
CA ASP A 20 18.93 -5.80 -39.60
C ASP A 20 19.15 -6.33 -38.19
N MET A 21 20.00 -5.67 -37.39
CA MET A 21 20.11 -6.02 -35.97
C MET A 21 19.02 -5.31 -35.22
N THR A 22 17.92 -6.02 -34.93
CA THR A 22 16.83 -5.51 -34.10
C THR A 22 17.35 -5.33 -32.67
N LEU A 23 17.45 -4.07 -32.22
CA LEU A 23 17.83 -3.76 -30.85
C LEU A 23 16.67 -4.15 -29.89
N TYR A 24 17.01 -4.78 -28.78
CA TYR A 24 16.05 -5.11 -27.71
C TYR A 24 16.71 -4.99 -26.32
N PRO A 25 15.93 -4.73 -25.24
CA PRO A 25 16.49 -4.39 -23.93
C PRO A 25 17.49 -5.40 -23.37
N LYS A 26 17.27 -6.71 -23.59
CA LYS A 26 18.18 -7.74 -23.09
C LYS A 26 19.56 -7.65 -23.73
N LEU A 27 19.66 -7.28 -25.00
CA LEU A 27 20.95 -7.11 -25.67
C LEU A 27 21.77 -5.98 -25.07
N ILE A 28 21.09 -4.89 -24.68
CA ILE A 28 21.69 -3.75 -23.97
C ILE A 28 22.19 -4.20 -22.59
N MET A 29 21.36 -4.94 -21.83
CA MET A 29 21.73 -5.48 -20.51
C MET A 29 22.94 -6.42 -20.60
N ASP A 30 23.01 -7.29 -21.60
CA ASP A 30 24.13 -8.23 -21.82
C ASP A 30 25.43 -7.47 -22.12
N ALA A 31 25.38 -6.36 -22.86
CA ALA A 31 26.53 -5.49 -23.09
C ALA A 31 26.97 -4.77 -21.80
N LEU A 32 26.01 -4.26 -21.01
CA LEU A 32 26.29 -3.57 -19.74
C LEU A 32 26.81 -4.52 -18.65
N ALA A 33 26.48 -5.80 -18.69
CA ALA A 33 27.05 -6.83 -17.82
C ALA A 33 28.56 -7.05 -18.03
N LYS A 34 29.12 -6.52 -19.12
CA LYS A 34 30.58 -6.55 -19.34
C LYS A 34 31.31 -5.37 -18.69
N VAL A 35 30.60 -4.35 -18.28
CA VAL A 35 31.16 -3.16 -17.64
C VAL A 35 31.31 -3.38 -16.15
N ARG A 36 32.54 -3.21 -15.65
CA ARG A 36 32.85 -3.38 -14.23
C ARG A 36 32.95 -2.03 -13.53
N TYR A 37 32.29 -1.94 -12.37
CA TYR A 37 32.41 -0.75 -11.53
C TYR A 37 33.78 -0.70 -10.85
N PRO A 38 34.55 0.38 -10.96
CA PRO A 38 35.93 0.43 -10.49
C PRO A 38 36.12 0.18 -9.00
N GLY A 39 35.15 0.55 -8.17
CA GLY A 39 35.24 0.42 -6.70
C GLY A 39 35.07 -1.02 -6.17
N THR A 40 34.30 -1.87 -6.89
CA THR A 40 33.95 -3.21 -6.39
C THR A 40 34.35 -4.35 -7.33
N GLY A 41 34.66 -4.04 -8.58
CA GLY A 41 34.93 -5.03 -9.63
C GLY A 41 33.71 -5.85 -10.07
N LYS A 42 32.51 -5.60 -9.51
CA LYS A 42 31.27 -6.20 -9.95
C LYS A 42 30.73 -5.50 -11.18
N ASP A 43 29.93 -6.19 -12.00
CA ASP A 43 29.31 -5.59 -13.18
C ASP A 43 28.11 -4.70 -12.81
N LEU A 44 27.74 -3.79 -13.71
CA LEU A 44 26.69 -2.79 -13.47
C LEU A 44 25.30 -3.40 -13.29
N VAL A 45 25.03 -4.52 -13.96
CA VAL A 45 23.74 -5.20 -13.93
C VAL A 45 23.57 -5.92 -12.59
N THR A 46 24.57 -6.71 -12.17
CA THR A 46 24.59 -7.39 -10.87
C THR A 46 24.54 -6.41 -9.68
N MET A 47 25.08 -5.20 -9.85
CA MET A 47 25.00 -4.13 -8.85
C MET A 47 23.64 -3.42 -8.82
N GLY A 48 22.71 -3.72 -9.74
CA GLY A 48 21.44 -3.03 -9.87
C GLY A 48 21.60 -1.54 -10.21
N MET A 49 22.66 -1.19 -10.97
CA MET A 49 22.93 0.19 -11.38
C MET A 49 22.20 0.56 -12.68
N VAL A 50 21.62 -0.39 -13.39
CA VAL A 50 20.87 -0.16 -14.63
C VAL A 50 19.38 -0.21 -14.31
N GLU A 51 18.65 0.88 -14.57
CA GLU A 51 17.19 0.89 -14.41
C GLU A 51 16.46 0.18 -15.55
N ASP A 52 15.27 -0.36 -15.25
CA ASP A 52 14.40 -1.02 -16.23
C ASP A 52 13.72 -0.04 -17.21
N ASN A 53 14.28 1.18 -17.36
CA ASN A 53 13.74 2.24 -18.22
C ASN A 53 14.43 2.31 -19.59
N ILE A 54 15.02 1.21 -20.06
CA ILE A 54 15.69 1.16 -21.37
C ILE A 54 14.68 1.45 -22.48
N ARG A 55 14.90 2.53 -23.20
CA ARG A 55 14.11 2.94 -24.37
C ARG A 55 14.92 2.80 -25.63
N ILE A 56 14.33 2.20 -26.64
CA ILE A 56 14.94 1.96 -27.96
C ILE A 56 14.01 2.57 -29.01
N ASP A 57 14.54 3.52 -29.78
CA ASP A 57 13.83 4.17 -30.87
C ASP A 57 14.72 4.11 -32.12
N GLY A 58 14.46 3.13 -32.98
CA GLY A 58 15.36 2.81 -34.08
C GLY A 58 16.75 2.41 -33.57
N ASN A 59 17.77 3.17 -33.94
CA ASN A 59 19.15 2.97 -33.49
C ASN A 59 19.49 3.76 -32.20
N LYS A 60 18.57 4.59 -31.72
CA LYS A 60 18.78 5.39 -30.53
C LYS A 60 18.41 4.62 -29.27
N VAL A 61 19.37 4.52 -28.34
CA VAL A 61 19.20 3.85 -27.04
C VAL A 61 19.35 4.88 -25.93
N SER A 62 18.45 4.86 -24.94
CA SER A 62 18.53 5.69 -23.74
C SER A 62 18.13 4.88 -22.51
N PHE A 63 18.79 5.12 -21.38
CA PHE A 63 18.49 4.52 -20.07
C PHE A 63 19.14 5.33 -18.95
N SER A 64 18.77 5.01 -17.70
CA SER A 64 19.36 5.64 -16.51
C SER A 64 20.33 4.70 -15.80
N LEU A 65 21.42 5.28 -15.30
CA LEU A 65 22.37 4.63 -14.40
C LEU A 65 22.20 5.19 -12.98
N LEU A 66 21.93 4.31 -12.02
CA LEU A 66 21.76 4.63 -10.61
C LEU A 66 23.08 4.52 -9.86
N PHE A 67 23.52 5.61 -9.26
CA PHE A 67 24.68 5.65 -8.37
C PHE A 67 24.26 5.79 -6.92
N GLU A 68 25.03 5.21 -6.00
CA GLU A 68 24.73 5.31 -4.56
C GLU A 68 24.86 6.75 -4.01
N LYS A 69 25.71 7.56 -4.64
CA LYS A 69 25.96 8.95 -4.24
C LYS A 69 25.89 9.88 -5.46
N PRO A 70 25.28 11.08 -5.31
CA PRO A 70 25.21 12.05 -6.41
C PRO A 70 26.57 12.57 -6.87
N ASN A 71 27.60 12.50 -6.02
CA ASN A 71 28.97 12.96 -6.29
C ASN A 71 29.96 11.78 -6.37
N ASP A 72 29.53 10.64 -6.92
CA ASP A 72 30.41 9.49 -7.08
C ASP A 72 31.57 9.84 -8.06
N PRO A 73 32.86 9.64 -7.67
CA PRO A 73 34.00 10.00 -8.51
C PRO A 73 34.07 9.20 -9.81
N PHE A 74 33.38 8.06 -9.89
CA PHE A 74 33.42 7.17 -11.05
C PHE A 74 32.31 7.41 -12.08
N ILE A 75 31.39 8.34 -11.85
CA ILE A 75 30.25 8.62 -12.75
C ILE A 75 30.71 8.74 -14.20
N LYS A 76 31.66 9.66 -14.46
CA LYS A 76 32.13 9.92 -15.82
C LYS A 76 32.81 8.71 -16.48
N SER A 77 33.57 7.95 -15.71
CA SER A 77 34.26 6.74 -16.20
C SER A 77 33.31 5.59 -16.48
N VAL A 78 32.31 5.41 -15.63
CA VAL A 78 31.27 4.35 -15.78
C VAL A 78 30.35 4.66 -16.96
N VAL A 79 29.88 5.89 -17.11
CA VAL A 79 29.10 6.32 -18.29
C VAL A 79 29.86 6.07 -19.57
N LYS A 80 31.13 6.51 -19.63
CA LYS A 80 31.97 6.30 -20.81
C LYS A 80 32.22 4.80 -21.10
N ALA A 81 32.42 3.99 -20.05
CA ALA A 81 32.60 2.56 -20.20
C ALA A 81 31.32 1.88 -20.70
N ALA A 82 30.13 2.32 -20.21
CA ALA A 82 28.83 1.83 -20.68
C ALA A 82 28.60 2.18 -22.17
N GLU A 83 28.85 3.42 -22.56
CA GLU A 83 28.78 3.83 -23.97
C GLU A 83 29.72 2.99 -24.85
N THR A 84 30.98 2.81 -24.41
CA THR A 84 31.97 2.01 -25.14
C THR A 84 31.56 0.56 -25.25
N ALA A 85 31.04 -0.03 -24.19
CA ALA A 85 30.56 -1.43 -24.20
C ALA A 85 29.41 -1.62 -25.20
N ILE A 86 28.44 -0.73 -25.22
CA ILE A 86 27.32 -0.79 -26.17
C ILE A 86 27.83 -0.69 -27.62
N LEU A 87 28.70 0.26 -27.93
CA LEU A 87 29.28 0.41 -29.26
C LEU A 87 30.15 -0.79 -29.66
N THR A 88 30.89 -1.40 -28.73
CA THR A 88 31.78 -2.52 -29.01
C THR A 88 31.02 -3.83 -29.18
N TYR A 89 30.01 -4.13 -28.34
CA TYR A 89 29.34 -5.42 -28.31
C TYR A 89 28.07 -5.46 -29.15
N ILE A 90 27.49 -4.31 -29.48
CA ILE A 90 26.25 -4.23 -30.25
C ILE A 90 26.52 -3.67 -31.65
N GLY A 91 27.24 -2.54 -31.76
CA GLY A 91 27.59 -1.96 -33.05
C GLY A 91 27.79 -0.46 -32.98
N GLU A 92 28.64 0.06 -33.85
CA GLU A 92 28.95 1.50 -33.93
C GLU A 92 27.78 2.35 -34.46
N GLU A 93 26.75 1.71 -35.00
CA GLU A 93 25.55 2.36 -35.53
C GLU A 93 24.57 2.78 -34.41
N VAL A 94 24.79 2.34 -33.14
CA VAL A 94 23.93 2.66 -32.01
C VAL A 94 24.18 4.08 -31.52
N GLU A 95 23.13 4.87 -31.50
CA GLU A 95 23.15 6.24 -30.96
C GLU A 95 22.98 6.24 -29.44
N ILE A 96 24.08 6.08 -28.70
CA ILE A 96 24.06 6.01 -27.21
C ILE A 96 24.73 7.23 -26.58
N LYS A 97 25.66 7.89 -27.26
CA LYS A 97 26.42 8.99 -26.67
C LYS A 97 25.53 10.14 -26.22
N GLY A 98 25.59 10.47 -24.93
CA GLY A 98 24.80 11.54 -24.33
C GLY A 98 23.36 11.15 -24.02
N ASN A 99 22.96 9.90 -24.22
CA ASN A 99 21.61 9.40 -23.93
C ASN A 99 21.53 8.58 -22.63
N ILE A 100 22.62 8.50 -21.86
CA ILE A 100 22.65 7.87 -20.54
C ILE A 100 22.38 8.94 -19.48
N THR A 101 21.27 8.83 -18.79
CA THR A 101 20.93 9.70 -17.66
C THR A 101 21.59 9.15 -16.39
N VAL A 102 22.16 10.03 -15.58
CA VAL A 102 22.73 9.64 -14.28
C VAL A 102 21.78 10.06 -13.18
N GLU A 103 21.35 9.10 -12.41
CA GLU A 103 20.51 9.31 -11.24
C GLU A 103 21.27 8.81 -10.00
N ALA A 104 21.15 9.53 -8.90
CA ALA A 104 21.60 9.03 -7.62
C ALA A 104 20.46 8.24 -6.99
N LYS A 105 20.75 7.03 -6.48
CA LYS A 105 19.84 6.40 -5.53
C LYS A 105 19.56 7.46 -4.46
N GLN A 106 18.35 8.00 -4.43
CA GLN A 106 17.98 8.79 -3.27
C GLN A 106 18.27 7.88 -2.08
N ALA A 107 19.20 8.29 -1.22
CA ALA A 107 19.40 7.63 0.05
C ALA A 107 17.99 7.46 0.60
N ALA A 108 17.56 6.22 0.80
CA ALA A 108 16.29 5.95 1.44
C ALA A 108 16.32 6.85 2.68
N ARG A 109 15.49 7.90 2.69
CA ARG A 109 15.31 8.67 3.92
C ARG A 109 15.06 7.60 4.95
N PRO A 110 15.79 7.56 6.08
CA PRO A 110 15.49 6.57 7.10
C PRO A 110 13.98 6.64 7.27
N GLU A 111 13.29 5.53 7.03
CA GLU A 111 11.84 5.51 7.22
C GLU A 111 11.63 6.03 8.64
N PRO A 112 10.82 7.06 8.84
CA PRO A 112 10.57 7.57 10.17
C PRO A 112 10.17 6.38 11.04
N ASP A 113 10.76 6.24 12.22
CA ASP A 113 10.46 5.16 13.14
C ASP A 113 8.94 5.01 13.21
N LYS A 114 8.46 3.84 12.85
CA LYS A 114 7.02 3.58 12.85
C LYS A 114 6.52 3.68 14.27
N LEU A 115 5.38 4.34 14.45
CA LEU A 115 4.72 4.38 15.75
C LEU A 115 4.14 3.01 16.09
N LEU A 116 4.01 2.73 17.39
CA LEU A 116 3.51 1.46 17.93
C LEU A 116 4.30 0.23 17.43
N PRO A 117 5.63 0.22 17.50
CA PRO A 117 6.44 -0.87 16.95
C PRO A 117 6.20 -2.21 17.66
N GLU A 118 5.69 -2.19 18.90
CA GLU A 118 5.38 -3.38 19.69
C GLU A 118 4.08 -4.06 19.29
N VAL A 119 3.20 -3.36 18.56
CA VAL A 119 1.91 -3.91 18.14
C VAL A 119 2.08 -4.74 16.88
N LYS A 120 1.83 -6.05 17.00
CA LYS A 120 2.03 -7.01 15.91
C LYS A 120 0.97 -6.94 14.83
N ASN A 121 -0.27 -6.62 15.19
CA ASN A 121 -1.41 -6.64 14.29
C ASN A 121 -2.03 -5.26 14.20
N ILE A 122 -1.63 -4.49 13.19
CA ILE A 122 -2.21 -3.18 12.89
C ILE A 122 -3.07 -3.33 11.64
N ILE A 123 -4.38 -3.23 11.79
CA ILE A 123 -5.34 -3.50 10.72
C ILE A 123 -6.10 -2.22 10.36
N ALA A 124 -6.02 -1.83 9.10
CA ALA A 124 -6.81 -0.73 8.56
C ALA A 124 -8.18 -1.22 8.09
N VAL A 125 -9.26 -0.57 8.53
CA VAL A 125 -10.60 -0.79 7.99
C VAL A 125 -10.95 0.38 7.08
N SER A 126 -11.17 0.10 5.82
CA SER A 126 -11.36 1.09 4.76
C SER A 126 -12.62 0.82 3.96
N SER A 127 -13.08 1.82 3.24
CA SER A 127 -14.15 1.68 2.26
C SER A 127 -13.94 2.64 1.10
N GLY A 128 -14.36 2.23 -0.09
CA GLY A 128 -14.30 3.11 -1.27
C GLY A 128 -15.32 4.26 -1.20
N LYS A 129 -16.40 4.12 -0.43
CA LYS A 129 -17.52 5.06 -0.36
C LYS A 129 -18.06 5.17 1.07
N GLY A 130 -18.61 6.34 1.41
CA GLY A 130 -19.32 6.55 2.66
C GLY A 130 -20.67 5.80 2.70
N GLY A 131 -21.14 5.49 3.92
CA GLY A 131 -22.45 4.86 4.13
C GLY A 131 -22.53 3.35 3.90
N VAL A 132 -21.39 2.67 3.69
CA VAL A 132 -21.37 1.20 3.50
C VAL A 132 -21.29 0.41 4.82
N GLY A 133 -21.23 1.09 5.96
CA GLY A 133 -21.15 0.45 7.28
C GLY A 133 -19.71 0.11 7.72
N LYS A 134 -18.71 0.77 7.17
CA LYS A 134 -17.29 0.62 7.52
C LYS A 134 -17.05 0.70 9.04
N SER A 135 -17.49 1.78 9.67
CA SER A 135 -17.30 2.03 11.10
C SER A 135 -18.01 1.00 11.98
N THR A 136 -19.20 0.54 11.56
CA THR A 136 -19.91 -0.54 12.23
C THR A 136 -19.11 -1.86 12.17
N VAL A 137 -18.52 -2.17 11.04
CA VAL A 137 -17.64 -3.36 10.90
C VAL A 137 -16.40 -3.20 11.78
N ALA A 138 -15.76 -2.03 11.79
CA ALA A 138 -14.59 -1.77 12.62
C ALA A 138 -14.91 -1.92 14.12
N ALA A 139 -16.00 -1.33 14.59
CA ALA A 139 -16.45 -1.44 15.97
C ALA A 139 -16.71 -2.89 16.40
N ASN A 140 -17.52 -3.61 15.61
CA ASN A 140 -17.85 -4.99 15.93
C ASN A 140 -16.65 -5.93 15.86
N LEU A 141 -15.71 -5.70 14.94
CA LEU A 141 -14.47 -6.45 14.87
C LEU A 141 -13.62 -6.22 16.12
N ALA A 142 -13.50 -4.95 16.57
CA ALA A 142 -12.76 -4.60 17.78
C ALA A 142 -13.36 -5.30 19.01
N VAL A 143 -14.66 -5.22 19.18
CA VAL A 143 -15.37 -5.87 20.30
C VAL A 143 -15.25 -7.39 20.23
N ALA A 144 -15.40 -7.98 19.04
CA ALA A 144 -15.27 -9.42 18.86
C ALA A 144 -13.86 -9.93 19.24
N LEU A 145 -12.81 -9.21 18.90
CA LEU A 145 -11.45 -9.52 19.32
C LEU A 145 -11.27 -9.38 20.84
N ALA A 146 -11.81 -8.31 21.44
CA ALA A 146 -11.76 -8.11 22.88
C ALA A 146 -12.51 -9.23 23.65
N LEU A 147 -13.65 -9.69 23.14
CA LEU A 147 -14.39 -10.82 23.71
C LEU A 147 -13.63 -12.14 23.64
N GLN A 148 -12.68 -12.28 22.71
CA GLN A 148 -11.77 -13.43 22.64
C GLN A 148 -10.56 -13.29 23.59
N GLY A 149 -10.49 -12.20 24.35
CA GLY A 149 -9.43 -11.97 25.34
C GLY A 149 -8.21 -11.21 24.81
N TYR A 150 -8.24 -10.72 23.58
CA TYR A 150 -7.17 -9.88 23.04
C TYR A 150 -7.23 -8.44 23.58
N LYS A 151 -6.07 -7.83 23.74
CA LYS A 151 -5.92 -6.40 24.06
C LYS A 151 -6.07 -5.60 22.78
N VAL A 152 -7.13 -4.80 22.68
CA VAL A 152 -7.53 -4.14 21.44
C VAL A 152 -7.55 -2.62 21.62
N GLY A 153 -6.88 -1.92 20.69
CA GLY A 153 -7.00 -0.49 20.48
C GLY A 153 -7.76 -0.17 19.19
N LEU A 154 -8.58 0.86 19.20
CA LEU A 154 -9.29 1.36 18.04
C LEU A 154 -9.06 2.87 17.88
N LEU A 155 -8.55 3.28 16.73
CA LEU A 155 -8.43 4.67 16.34
C LEU A 155 -9.53 5.01 15.33
N ASP A 156 -10.37 5.98 15.66
CA ASP A 156 -11.29 6.61 14.73
C ASP A 156 -10.56 7.75 13.99
N ALA A 157 -10.18 7.50 12.76
CA ALA A 157 -9.46 8.45 11.91
C ALA A 157 -10.38 9.20 10.94
N ASP A 158 -11.70 9.02 11.04
CA ASP A 158 -12.68 9.76 10.22
C ASP A 158 -12.98 11.12 10.84
N ILE A 159 -12.21 12.12 10.46
CA ILE A 159 -12.27 13.48 11.02
C ILE A 159 -13.59 14.17 10.72
N PHE A 160 -14.16 13.89 9.55
CA PHE A 160 -15.38 14.56 9.08
C PHE A 160 -16.67 13.91 9.58
N GLY A 161 -16.60 12.66 10.02
CA GLY A 161 -17.73 11.93 10.52
C GLY A 161 -17.37 10.94 11.63
N PRO A 162 -16.73 11.44 12.73
CA PRO A 162 -16.34 10.57 13.83
C PRO A 162 -17.57 9.89 14.42
N SER A 163 -17.61 8.56 14.35
CA SER A 163 -18.77 7.77 14.75
C SER A 163 -18.49 6.78 15.87
N GLN A 164 -17.24 6.44 16.09
CA GLN A 164 -16.84 5.44 17.08
C GLN A 164 -17.19 5.83 18.52
N PRO A 165 -17.08 7.11 18.97
CA PRO A 165 -17.51 7.50 20.32
C PRO A 165 -18.97 7.15 20.60
N LYS A 166 -19.85 7.35 19.61
CA LYS A 166 -21.27 7.01 19.71
C LYS A 166 -21.49 5.50 19.77
N MET A 167 -20.86 4.76 18.86
CA MET A 167 -20.97 3.29 18.80
C MET A 167 -20.49 2.61 20.08
N PHE A 168 -19.52 3.21 20.76
CA PHE A 168 -18.98 2.70 22.01
C PHE A 168 -19.66 3.30 23.26
N ASN A 169 -20.70 4.10 23.13
CA ASN A 169 -21.37 4.79 24.25
C ASN A 169 -20.40 5.60 25.14
N VAL A 170 -19.46 6.29 24.52
CA VAL A 170 -18.42 7.13 25.19
C VAL A 170 -18.37 8.54 24.63
N GLU A 171 -19.48 9.06 24.09
CA GLU A 171 -19.55 10.41 23.52
C GLU A 171 -19.19 11.50 24.54
N GLU A 172 -19.55 11.28 25.80
CA GLU A 172 -19.26 12.20 26.89
C GLU A 172 -17.88 12.02 27.51
N ALA A 173 -17.12 11.03 27.03
CA ALA A 173 -15.75 10.82 27.52
C ALA A 173 -14.86 12.02 27.16
N ARG A 174 -13.99 12.36 28.10
CA ARG A 174 -12.98 13.41 27.92
C ARG A 174 -11.62 12.77 28.21
N PRO A 175 -10.93 12.28 27.19
CA PRO A 175 -9.58 11.76 27.37
C PRO A 175 -8.72 12.78 28.10
N TYR A 176 -7.94 12.33 29.07
CA TYR A 176 -7.15 13.17 29.96
C TYR A 176 -5.69 12.71 29.95
N MET A 177 -4.80 13.60 30.44
CA MET A 177 -3.39 13.28 30.52
C MET A 177 -3.09 12.45 31.78
N VAL A 178 -2.28 11.42 31.62
CA VAL A 178 -1.76 10.57 32.71
C VAL A 178 -0.25 10.51 32.65
N GLU A 179 0.40 10.47 33.81
CA GLU A 179 1.84 10.21 33.91
C GLU A 179 2.11 8.72 33.80
N VAL A 180 2.88 8.30 32.78
CA VAL A 180 3.37 6.93 32.61
C VAL A 180 4.88 6.97 32.53
N GLY A 181 5.55 6.58 33.61
CA GLY A 181 7.01 6.76 33.73
C GLY A 181 7.37 8.26 33.77
N ASN A 182 8.12 8.73 32.78
CA ASN A 182 8.55 10.13 32.64
C ASN A 182 7.83 10.87 31.51
N ARG A 183 6.70 10.34 31.04
CA ARG A 183 5.93 10.92 29.92
C ARG A 183 4.49 11.18 30.34
N GLU A 184 3.97 12.30 29.92
CA GLU A 184 2.53 12.56 29.94
C GLU A 184 1.90 11.98 28.67
N LEU A 185 0.90 11.10 28.84
CA LEU A 185 0.21 10.43 27.75
C LEU A 185 -1.30 10.65 27.86
N ILE A 186 -1.98 10.64 26.73
CA ILE A 186 -3.44 10.70 26.65
C ILE A 186 -4.01 9.33 27.06
N GLU A 187 -4.83 9.26 28.10
CA GLU A 187 -5.54 8.03 28.45
C GLU A 187 -6.74 7.84 27.52
N PRO A 188 -6.78 6.75 26.72
CA PRO A 188 -7.89 6.47 25.84
C PRO A 188 -9.20 6.23 26.60
N ALA A 189 -10.34 6.61 26.02
CA ALA A 189 -11.61 6.10 26.48
C ALA A 189 -11.66 4.57 26.35
N ALA A 190 -12.37 3.91 27.25
CA ALA A 190 -12.48 2.45 27.19
C ALA A 190 -13.93 1.99 27.43
N ASN A 191 -14.42 1.14 26.56
CA ASN A 191 -15.67 0.42 26.73
C ASN A 191 -15.62 -0.91 25.96
N TYR A 192 -16.42 -1.88 26.36
CA TYR A 192 -16.50 -3.23 25.76
C TYR A 192 -15.12 -3.93 25.63
N GLY A 193 -14.18 -3.62 26.52
CA GLY A 193 -12.83 -4.20 26.49
C GLY A 193 -11.89 -3.61 25.42
N VAL A 194 -12.29 -2.52 24.77
CA VAL A 194 -11.54 -1.84 23.72
C VAL A 194 -11.10 -0.46 24.20
N LYS A 195 -9.82 -0.11 23.98
CA LYS A 195 -9.32 1.27 24.15
C LYS A 195 -9.63 2.05 22.88
N LEU A 196 -10.26 3.21 23.03
CA LEU A 196 -10.72 4.03 21.91
C LEU A 196 -10.16 5.46 21.98
N LEU A 197 -9.59 5.93 20.89
CA LEU A 197 -9.40 7.35 20.63
C LEU A 197 -10.07 7.75 19.32
N SER A 198 -10.68 8.91 19.33
CA SER A 198 -11.29 9.54 18.17
C SER A 198 -10.92 11.01 18.16
N ILE A 199 -10.71 11.56 16.97
CA ILE A 199 -10.57 13.00 16.81
C ILE A 199 -11.81 13.74 17.34
N GLY A 200 -12.98 13.08 17.31
CA GLY A 200 -14.24 13.63 17.81
C GLY A 200 -14.26 13.94 19.30
N PHE A 201 -13.31 13.44 20.09
CA PHE A 201 -13.18 13.83 21.51
C PHE A 201 -12.54 15.21 21.70
N PHE A 202 -11.80 15.72 20.71
CA PHE A 202 -10.96 16.90 20.81
C PHE A 202 -11.43 18.07 19.95
N VAL A 203 -12.23 17.78 18.92
CA VAL A 203 -12.66 18.75 17.92
C VAL A 203 -14.18 18.81 17.85
N ASN A 204 -14.76 20.00 17.97
CA ASN A 204 -16.19 20.18 17.74
C ASN A 204 -16.52 19.97 16.25
N LYS A 205 -17.71 19.49 15.94
CA LYS A 205 -18.15 19.22 14.57
C LYS A 205 -18.03 20.44 13.64
N GLU A 206 -18.22 21.64 14.17
CA GLU A 206 -18.14 22.90 13.44
C GLU A 206 -16.68 23.24 13.07
N ASP A 207 -15.74 22.95 13.96
CA ASP A 207 -14.31 23.22 13.76
C ASP A 207 -13.63 22.15 12.89
N ALA A 208 -14.16 20.93 12.88
CA ALA A 208 -13.63 19.82 12.08
C ALA A 208 -13.56 20.15 10.57
N VAL A 209 -14.47 20.98 10.07
CA VAL A 209 -14.51 21.42 8.67
C VAL A 209 -13.26 22.22 8.27
N LEU A 210 -12.60 22.85 9.23
CA LEU A 210 -11.38 23.63 9.01
C LEU A 210 -10.10 22.77 9.00
N TRP A 211 -10.19 21.53 9.49
CA TRP A 211 -9.08 20.61 9.59
C TRP A 211 -8.80 19.95 8.25
N ARG A 212 -7.84 20.45 7.51
CA ARG A 212 -7.46 19.94 6.20
C ARG A 212 -6.01 19.45 6.16
N GLY A 213 -5.77 18.39 5.39
CA GLY A 213 -4.43 17.92 5.05
C GLY A 213 -3.52 17.71 6.24
N ALA A 214 -2.47 18.52 6.33
CA ALA A 214 -1.41 18.34 7.32
C ALA A 214 -1.86 18.49 8.79
N MET A 215 -2.86 19.32 9.10
CA MET A 215 -3.38 19.46 10.47
C MET A 215 -4.03 18.14 10.93
N ALA A 216 -4.89 17.59 10.11
CA ALA A 216 -5.55 16.33 10.35
C ALA A 216 -4.55 15.18 10.53
N SER A 217 -3.59 15.10 9.65
CA SER A 217 -2.52 14.09 9.69
C SER A 217 -1.65 14.22 10.95
N ASN A 218 -1.31 15.43 11.36
CA ASN A 218 -0.51 15.66 12.56
C ASN A 218 -1.28 15.31 13.85
N ALA A 219 -2.56 15.67 13.92
CA ALA A 219 -3.39 15.30 15.06
C ALA A 219 -3.52 13.77 15.22
N LEU A 220 -3.74 13.05 14.11
CA LEU A 220 -3.80 11.60 14.15
C LEU A 220 -2.46 10.99 14.59
N LYS A 221 -1.32 11.53 14.13
CA LYS A 221 0.00 11.08 14.60
C LYS A 221 0.16 11.28 16.10
N GLN A 222 -0.30 12.40 16.64
CA GLN A 222 -0.29 12.66 18.09
C GLN A 222 -1.19 11.68 18.84
N LEU A 223 -2.42 11.46 18.38
CA LEU A 223 -3.32 10.47 18.99
C LEU A 223 -2.75 9.05 18.98
N ILE A 224 -1.90 8.71 18.01
CA ILE A 224 -1.23 7.43 17.98
C ILE A 224 -0.01 7.41 18.90
N GLY A 225 0.85 8.43 18.84
CA GLY A 225 2.15 8.43 19.51
C GLY A 225 2.14 8.88 20.96
N ASP A 226 1.18 9.76 21.32
CA ASP A 226 1.09 10.37 22.65
C ASP A 226 -0.02 9.77 23.52
N ALA A 227 -0.59 8.62 23.11
CA ALA A 227 -1.60 7.93 23.89
C ALA A 227 -1.05 6.73 24.67
N ASN A 228 -1.68 6.48 25.83
CA ASN A 228 -1.41 5.33 26.67
C ASN A 228 -2.12 4.08 26.16
N TRP A 229 -1.72 3.61 24.99
CA TRP A 229 -2.27 2.37 24.43
C TRP A 229 -1.88 1.14 25.27
N GLY A 230 -0.70 1.14 25.88
CA GLY A 230 -0.13 0.01 26.58
C GLY A 230 0.18 -1.15 25.63
N ASP A 231 0.23 -2.36 26.18
CA ASP A 231 0.42 -3.56 25.37
C ASP A 231 -0.86 -3.86 24.57
N LEU A 232 -0.77 -3.91 23.25
CA LEU A 232 -1.88 -4.29 22.38
C LEU A 232 -1.53 -5.52 21.55
N ASP A 233 -2.51 -6.43 21.41
CA ASP A 233 -2.45 -7.53 20.45
C ASP A 233 -2.90 -7.06 19.06
N TYR A 234 -3.92 -6.19 19.04
CA TYR A 234 -4.50 -5.62 17.82
C TYR A 234 -4.69 -4.11 17.95
N PHE A 235 -4.34 -3.40 16.89
CA PHE A 235 -4.68 -1.99 16.73
C PHE A 235 -5.48 -1.81 15.45
N LEU A 236 -6.74 -1.44 15.58
CA LEU A 236 -7.62 -1.20 14.45
C LEU A 236 -7.68 0.28 14.12
N ILE A 237 -7.75 0.61 12.84
CA ILE A 237 -7.86 1.99 12.35
C ILE A 237 -9.11 2.07 11.50
N ASP A 238 -10.11 2.81 11.97
CA ASP A 238 -11.29 3.16 11.19
C ASP A 238 -10.96 4.36 10.31
N LEU A 239 -10.61 4.11 9.04
CA LEU A 239 -10.18 5.13 8.09
C LEU A 239 -11.37 5.94 7.55
N PRO A 240 -11.17 7.19 7.10
CA PRO A 240 -12.22 7.91 6.38
C PRO A 240 -12.59 7.18 5.08
N PRO A 241 -13.79 7.41 4.53
CA PRO A 241 -14.19 6.81 3.27
C PRO A 241 -13.36 7.35 2.09
N GLY A 242 -13.21 6.55 1.05
CA GLY A 242 -12.47 6.89 -0.17
C GLY A 242 -10.97 6.70 -0.03
N THR A 243 -10.21 7.50 -0.77
CA THR A 243 -8.74 7.47 -0.81
C THR A 243 -8.20 8.87 -0.56
N SER A 244 -7.97 9.22 0.69
CA SER A 244 -7.50 10.54 1.12
C SER A 244 -6.03 10.51 1.56
N ASP A 245 -5.42 11.69 1.76
CA ASP A 245 -4.07 11.84 2.31
C ASP A 245 -3.90 11.17 3.69
N ILE A 246 -5.00 10.97 4.42
CA ILE A 246 -5.00 10.27 5.71
C ILE A 246 -4.57 8.82 5.53
N HIS A 247 -5.02 8.13 4.47
CA HIS A 247 -4.59 6.77 4.16
C HIS A 247 -3.07 6.68 3.99
N LEU A 248 -2.50 7.58 3.20
CA LEU A 248 -1.05 7.66 3.00
C LEU A 248 -0.31 7.97 4.31
N THR A 249 -0.85 8.91 5.10
CA THR A 249 -0.27 9.26 6.40
C THR A 249 -0.25 8.06 7.33
N MET A 250 -1.33 7.29 7.42
CA MET A 250 -1.39 6.10 8.28
C MET A 250 -0.36 5.04 7.86
N VAL A 251 -0.27 4.75 6.56
CA VAL A 251 0.72 3.79 6.03
C VAL A 251 2.16 4.25 6.28
N GLN A 252 2.43 5.56 6.18
CA GLN A 252 3.76 6.12 6.48
C GLN A 252 4.09 6.10 7.96
N THR A 253 3.08 6.25 8.82
CA THR A 253 3.25 6.39 10.27
C THR A 253 3.26 5.04 11.00
N LEU A 254 2.50 4.07 10.52
CA LEU A 254 2.31 2.77 11.16
C LEU A 254 2.77 1.63 10.25
N ALA A 255 3.23 0.53 10.87
CA ALA A 255 3.52 -0.71 10.17
C ALA A 255 2.22 -1.52 9.97
N ILE A 256 1.33 -1.03 9.07
CA ILE A 256 0.04 -1.67 8.83
C ILE A 256 0.26 -3.08 8.28
N THR A 257 -0.22 -4.08 9.00
CA THR A 257 -0.05 -5.51 8.64
C THR A 257 -1.09 -5.99 7.64
N GLY A 258 -2.21 -5.27 7.52
CA GLY A 258 -3.22 -5.58 6.52
C GLY A 258 -4.39 -4.61 6.51
N ALA A 259 -5.14 -4.63 5.41
CA ALA A 259 -6.34 -3.82 5.24
C ALA A 259 -7.56 -4.70 5.01
N ILE A 260 -8.67 -4.35 5.64
CA ILE A 260 -10.01 -4.90 5.38
C ILE A 260 -10.80 -3.85 4.62
N VAL A 261 -11.40 -4.21 3.51
CA VAL A 261 -12.23 -3.30 2.71
C VAL A 261 -13.70 -3.67 2.88
N VAL A 262 -14.52 -2.68 3.21
CA VAL A 262 -15.97 -2.85 3.38
C VAL A 262 -16.70 -2.21 2.21
N SER A 263 -17.64 -2.92 1.61
CA SER A 263 -18.49 -2.43 0.53
C SER A 263 -19.90 -3.00 0.62
N THR A 264 -20.83 -2.44 -0.13
CA THR A 264 -22.16 -3.02 -0.39
C THR A 264 -22.15 -3.66 -1.78
N PRO A 265 -23.16 -4.54 -2.11
CA PRO A 265 -23.21 -5.20 -3.42
C PRO A 265 -23.46 -4.28 -4.63
N GLN A 266 -23.75 -2.99 -4.42
CA GLN A 266 -24.03 -2.02 -5.47
C GLN A 266 -22.81 -1.80 -6.37
N GLU A 267 -22.99 -1.83 -7.67
CA GLU A 267 -21.90 -1.63 -8.67
C GLU A 267 -21.12 -0.33 -8.45
N VAL A 268 -21.80 0.76 -8.06
CA VAL A 268 -21.13 2.04 -7.77
C VAL A 268 -20.21 1.93 -6.55
N ALA A 269 -20.66 1.25 -5.49
CA ALA A 269 -19.85 1.05 -4.29
C ALA A 269 -18.66 0.09 -4.57
N LEU A 270 -18.87 -0.92 -5.41
CA LEU A 270 -17.83 -1.87 -5.81
C LEU A 270 -16.76 -1.20 -6.68
N ALA A 271 -17.15 -0.29 -7.57
CA ALA A 271 -16.19 0.48 -8.37
C ALA A 271 -15.26 1.33 -7.50
N ASP A 272 -15.78 1.94 -6.43
CA ASP A 272 -14.97 2.70 -5.48
C ASP A 272 -14.15 1.78 -4.55
N ALA A 273 -14.71 0.64 -4.13
CA ALA A 273 -13.98 -0.37 -3.36
C ALA A 273 -12.77 -0.90 -4.14
N ARG A 274 -12.91 -1.13 -5.45
CA ARG A 274 -11.82 -1.51 -6.36
C ARG A 274 -10.66 -0.50 -6.32
N LYS A 275 -10.97 0.80 -6.37
CA LYS A 275 -9.94 1.85 -6.26
C LYS A 275 -9.20 1.80 -4.93
N GLY A 276 -9.94 1.61 -3.82
CA GLY A 276 -9.36 1.46 -2.49
C GLY A 276 -8.44 0.24 -2.38
N ILE A 277 -8.87 -0.92 -2.88
CA ILE A 277 -8.08 -2.15 -2.93
C ILE A 277 -6.80 -1.93 -3.75
N SER A 278 -6.93 -1.35 -4.95
CA SER A 278 -5.79 -1.06 -5.82
C SER A 278 -4.80 -0.09 -5.18
N MET A 279 -5.27 0.87 -4.38
CA MET A 279 -4.42 1.78 -3.63
C MET A 279 -3.55 1.03 -2.61
N PHE A 280 -4.15 0.13 -1.80
CA PHE A 280 -3.40 -0.64 -0.81
C PHE A 280 -2.39 -1.59 -1.44
N MET A 281 -2.76 -2.24 -2.55
CA MET A 281 -1.91 -3.18 -3.27
C MET A 281 -0.84 -2.50 -4.14
N GLY A 282 -0.93 -1.19 -4.35
CA GLY A 282 0.00 -0.42 -5.17
C GLY A 282 1.42 -0.41 -4.59
N GLU A 283 2.43 -0.40 -5.46
CA GLU A 283 3.87 -0.50 -5.09
C GLU A 283 4.33 0.51 -4.04
N LYS A 284 3.75 1.71 -4.00
CA LYS A 284 4.10 2.77 -3.05
C LYS A 284 3.55 2.55 -1.65
N ILE A 285 2.48 1.79 -1.50
CA ILE A 285 1.78 1.52 -0.24
C ILE A 285 2.07 0.11 0.23
N ASN A 286 1.92 -0.86 -0.67
CA ASN A 286 2.25 -2.28 -0.48
C ASN A 286 1.72 -2.86 0.84
N VAL A 287 0.44 -2.57 1.16
CA VAL A 287 -0.26 -3.14 2.31
C VAL A 287 -1.13 -4.30 1.84
N PRO A 288 -0.96 -5.51 2.41
CA PRO A 288 -1.79 -6.66 2.04
C PRO A 288 -3.27 -6.39 2.31
N VAL A 289 -4.13 -6.71 1.34
CA VAL A 289 -5.58 -6.70 1.56
C VAL A 289 -6.00 -8.05 2.12
N LEU A 290 -6.37 -8.07 3.41
CA LEU A 290 -6.79 -9.28 4.13
C LEU A 290 -8.09 -9.84 3.55
N GLY A 291 -8.94 -8.96 3.03
CA GLY A 291 -10.12 -9.34 2.30
C GLY A 291 -11.19 -8.26 2.24
N LEU A 292 -12.30 -8.63 1.61
CA LEU A 292 -13.49 -7.81 1.42
C LEU A 292 -14.61 -8.29 2.33
N VAL A 293 -15.30 -7.36 2.98
CA VAL A 293 -16.58 -7.58 3.68
C VAL A 293 -17.70 -7.01 2.83
N GLU A 294 -18.63 -7.84 2.39
CA GLU A 294 -19.84 -7.40 1.70
C GLU A 294 -20.93 -7.15 2.75
N ASN A 295 -21.16 -5.89 3.06
CA ASN A 295 -22.22 -5.49 4.00
C ASN A 295 -23.53 -5.18 3.27
N MET A 296 -24.64 -5.27 3.98
CA MET A 296 -26.00 -5.07 3.45
C MET A 296 -26.30 -6.02 2.27
N SER A 297 -25.80 -7.25 2.36
CA SER A 297 -25.87 -8.23 1.27
C SER A 297 -27.28 -8.67 0.94
N TRP A 298 -28.15 -8.80 1.93
CA TRP A 298 -29.57 -9.10 1.78
C TRP A 298 -30.35 -8.65 3.00
N PHE A 299 -31.66 -8.62 2.88
CA PHE A 299 -32.62 -8.45 3.96
C PHE A 299 -33.50 -9.70 4.11
N THR A 300 -33.73 -10.14 5.33
CA THR A 300 -34.67 -11.22 5.65
C THR A 300 -35.70 -10.66 6.61
N PRO A 301 -37.00 -10.53 6.20
CA PRO A 301 -38.08 -10.15 7.10
C PRO A 301 -38.30 -11.18 8.19
N ALA A 302 -38.66 -10.73 9.38
CA ALA A 302 -38.98 -11.64 10.51
C ALA A 302 -40.15 -12.59 10.20
N GLU A 303 -41.11 -12.12 9.43
CA GLU A 303 -42.30 -12.88 9.01
C GLU A 303 -42.01 -13.94 7.94
N LEU A 304 -40.88 -13.82 7.24
CA LEU A 304 -40.46 -14.70 6.15
C LEU A 304 -38.98 -15.10 6.32
N PRO A 305 -38.62 -15.86 7.33
CA PRO A 305 -37.22 -16.12 7.70
C PRO A 305 -36.43 -16.91 6.66
N GLU A 306 -37.10 -17.60 5.76
CA GLU A 306 -36.45 -18.34 4.66
C GLU A 306 -36.17 -17.48 3.43
N ASN A 307 -36.71 -16.24 3.37
CA ASN A 307 -36.62 -15.37 2.18
C ASN A 307 -35.46 -14.38 2.32
N LYS A 308 -34.66 -14.28 1.27
CA LYS A 308 -33.60 -13.28 1.13
C LYS A 308 -33.94 -12.28 0.03
N TYR A 309 -34.00 -11.01 0.38
CA TYR A 309 -34.24 -9.92 -0.56
C TYR A 309 -32.93 -9.14 -0.79
N TYR A 310 -32.45 -9.17 -2.01
CA TYR A 310 -31.18 -8.53 -2.41
C TYR A 310 -31.43 -7.07 -2.85
N LEU A 311 -31.64 -6.18 -1.88
CA LEU A 311 -32.02 -4.79 -2.12
C LEU A 311 -30.96 -3.98 -2.88
N PHE A 312 -29.69 -4.32 -2.72
CA PHE A 312 -28.56 -3.62 -3.30
C PHE A 312 -27.81 -4.44 -4.36
N GLY A 313 -28.39 -5.52 -4.82
CA GLY A 313 -27.75 -6.46 -5.74
C GLY A 313 -27.31 -7.74 -5.06
N LYS A 314 -26.98 -8.75 -5.85
CA LYS A 314 -26.64 -10.08 -5.37
C LYS A 314 -25.16 -10.40 -5.64
N GLU A 315 -24.42 -10.78 -4.58
CA GLU A 315 -23.06 -11.31 -4.65
C GLU A 315 -22.05 -10.41 -5.38
N GLY A 316 -22.27 -9.08 -5.37
CA GLY A 316 -21.37 -8.14 -6.05
C GLY A 316 -19.98 -8.13 -5.46
N GLY A 317 -19.86 -8.11 -4.13
CA GLY A 317 -18.60 -8.17 -3.41
C GLY A 317 -17.89 -9.51 -3.62
N LYS A 318 -18.63 -10.61 -3.69
CA LYS A 318 -18.05 -11.92 -4.00
C LYS A 318 -17.38 -11.93 -5.37
N ARG A 319 -18.07 -11.44 -6.40
CA ARG A 319 -17.51 -11.32 -7.75
C ARG A 319 -16.26 -10.43 -7.77
N LEU A 320 -16.30 -9.30 -7.05
CA LEU A 320 -15.15 -8.41 -6.96
C LEU A 320 -13.96 -9.07 -6.25
N ALA A 321 -14.20 -9.82 -5.18
CA ALA A 321 -13.17 -10.54 -4.45
C ALA A 321 -12.50 -11.61 -5.33
N GLU A 322 -13.31 -12.39 -6.07
CA GLU A 322 -12.83 -13.40 -7.02
C GLU A 322 -12.01 -12.75 -8.16
N GLU A 323 -12.48 -11.65 -8.72
CA GLU A 323 -11.79 -10.92 -9.80
C GLU A 323 -10.43 -10.38 -9.37
N LEU A 324 -10.33 -9.84 -8.16
CA LEU A 324 -9.10 -9.27 -7.61
C LEU A 324 -8.22 -10.29 -6.88
N ASN A 325 -8.66 -11.56 -6.85
CA ASN A 325 -7.97 -12.66 -6.14
C ASN A 325 -7.67 -12.33 -4.67
N ILE A 326 -8.67 -11.75 -3.97
CA ILE A 326 -8.63 -11.47 -2.54
C ILE A 326 -9.71 -12.27 -1.80
N PRO A 327 -9.54 -12.57 -0.50
CA PRO A 327 -10.57 -13.28 0.26
C PRO A 327 -11.87 -12.47 0.39
N LEU A 328 -13.03 -13.13 0.27
CA LEU A 328 -14.28 -12.62 0.80
C LEU A 328 -14.39 -13.05 2.28
N LEU A 329 -14.24 -12.10 3.20
CA LEU A 329 -14.25 -12.39 4.65
C LEU A 329 -15.63 -12.72 5.17
N GLY A 330 -16.66 -12.14 4.57
CA GLY A 330 -18.05 -12.42 4.96
C GLY A 330 -19.06 -11.56 4.22
N GLN A 331 -20.31 -11.98 4.35
CA GLN A 331 -21.48 -11.26 3.86
C GLN A 331 -22.39 -10.98 5.05
N ILE A 332 -22.69 -9.71 5.31
CA ILE A 332 -23.48 -9.26 6.45
C ILE A 332 -24.86 -8.84 5.93
N PRO A 333 -25.95 -9.41 6.46
CA PRO A 333 -27.31 -9.01 6.09
C PRO A 333 -27.69 -7.65 6.68
N ILE A 334 -28.74 -7.07 6.16
CA ILE A 334 -29.47 -5.99 6.82
C ILE A 334 -30.34 -6.63 7.90
N VAL A 335 -30.15 -6.21 9.15
CA VAL A 335 -30.89 -6.73 10.30
C VAL A 335 -31.44 -5.55 11.10
N GLN A 336 -32.74 -5.58 11.38
CA GLN A 336 -33.43 -4.50 12.07
C GLN A 336 -32.82 -4.23 13.45
N SER A 337 -32.52 -5.27 14.22
CA SER A 337 -31.94 -5.16 15.56
C SER A 337 -30.55 -4.51 15.58
N ILE A 338 -29.77 -4.62 14.49
CA ILE A 338 -28.50 -3.89 14.36
C ILE A 338 -28.77 -2.38 14.23
N CYS A 339 -29.83 -2.00 13.51
CA CYS A 339 -30.19 -0.59 13.35
C CYS A 339 -30.74 0.00 14.67
N GLU A 340 -31.49 -0.79 15.45
CA GLU A 340 -32.09 -0.33 16.70
C GLU A 340 -31.08 -0.30 17.87
N GLY A 341 -30.04 -1.10 17.83
CA GLY A 341 -29.01 -1.20 18.86
C GLY A 341 -27.75 -0.36 18.61
N GLY A 342 -27.66 0.32 17.47
CA GLY A 342 -26.46 1.04 17.02
C GLY A 342 -26.50 2.56 17.23
#